data_8b4021e4290f815858364d1d025464f4
#
_entry.id   8b4021e4290f815858364d1d025464f4
#
_cell.length_a   1.000
_cell.length_b   1.000
_cell.length_c   1.000
_cell.angle_alpha   90.00
_cell.angle_beta   90.00
_cell.angle_gamma   90.00
#
_symmetry.space_group_name_H-M   'P 1'
#
loop_
_entity.id
_entity.type
_entity.pdbx_description
1 polymer ?
#
loop_
_entity_poly.entity_id
_entity_poly.type
_entity_poly.pdbx_seq_one_letter_code
_entity_poly.pdbx_strand_id
1 'polypeptide(L)'
;MQIFFPKENEFESRVSVLPETVNKLVELGIDVEVEASIGKTLHISDDLYTSFGASISKDRDSSLSSSDVICRINKPEKEEIRLIKKNSIHISFLDPFNEIELVEEFARSNISAISMELIPRITRAQKMDALSSQANLGGYAAVIEASSCLSKSFPMMMTAAGTISPCKVFIIGVGVAGLQAIATAKRLGARVEAFDTRPEVEEQVKSLGARFVQIDIGETEQTEQGYAKELSKEQIKMQQEGMKKVCAQSDVVITTAQVFGRPAPRIVTMEMIEAMKPGSVIIDMAVSNGGNVDGSISDEHVIHNGVTIVGLSNLPGKVAFDASLVYGNNLFNLLEEYWDAENKELNFDLSDEILSGCVVTHDGDIVNAMVKDRI
;
A
#
# COMPACT_ATOMS: atom_id res chain seq x y z
N MET A 1 7.60 -27.36 10.05
CA MET A 1 8.02 -25.96 9.79
C MET A 1 7.25 -25.04 10.73
N GLN A 2 7.95 -24.14 11.40
CA GLN A 2 7.35 -23.14 12.29
C GLN A 2 7.36 -21.76 11.65
N ILE A 3 6.19 -21.09 11.66
CA ILE A 3 6.06 -19.69 11.23
C ILE A 3 5.80 -18.81 12.44
N PHE A 4 6.57 -17.74 12.57
CA PHE A 4 6.42 -16.73 13.61
C PHE A 4 5.86 -15.42 13.04
N PHE A 5 4.85 -14.86 13.70
CA PHE A 5 4.26 -13.57 13.41
C PHE A 5 4.56 -12.60 14.57
N PRO A 6 5.61 -11.77 14.46
CA PRO A 6 5.91 -10.74 15.45
C PRO A 6 4.88 -9.60 15.38
N LYS A 7 4.74 -8.87 16.49
CA LYS A 7 4.00 -7.60 16.50
C LYS A 7 4.70 -6.57 15.65
N GLU A 8 3.90 -5.73 15.03
CA GLU A 8 4.39 -4.50 14.40
C GLU A 8 4.76 -3.43 15.44
N ASN A 9 5.37 -2.33 14.99
CA ASN A 9 5.65 -1.19 15.85
C ASN A 9 4.34 -0.50 16.32
N GLU A 10 4.45 0.41 17.27
CA GLU A 10 3.29 1.08 17.90
C GLU A 10 2.48 1.98 16.95
N PHE A 11 3.04 2.39 15.81
CA PHE A 11 2.38 3.22 14.81
C PHE A 11 1.61 2.40 13.76
N GLU A 12 1.82 1.07 13.74
CA GLU A 12 1.09 0.17 12.85
C GLU A 12 -0.14 -0.41 13.55
N SER A 13 -1.30 -0.11 12.99
CA SER A 13 -2.58 -0.59 13.53
C SER A 13 -3.01 -1.94 12.96
N ARG A 14 -2.44 -2.36 11.82
CA ARG A 14 -2.72 -3.65 11.20
C ARG A 14 -1.93 -4.76 11.90
N VAL A 15 -2.36 -5.99 11.67
CA VAL A 15 -1.64 -7.21 12.05
C VAL A 15 -1.39 -8.08 10.83
N SER A 16 -0.26 -8.77 10.80
CA SER A 16 0.13 -9.60 9.65
C SER A 16 -0.71 -10.87 9.49
N VAL A 17 -1.37 -11.32 10.55
CA VAL A 17 -2.21 -12.51 10.55
C VAL A 17 -3.44 -12.34 11.47
N LEU A 18 -4.61 -12.79 11.01
CA LEU A 18 -5.83 -12.91 11.80
C LEU A 18 -6.06 -14.39 12.22
N PRO A 19 -6.87 -14.66 13.27
CA PRO A 19 -7.14 -16.02 13.73
C PRO A 19 -7.63 -16.97 12.63
N GLU A 20 -8.49 -16.49 11.71
CA GLU A 20 -8.98 -17.30 10.59
C GLU A 20 -7.87 -17.70 9.62
N THR A 21 -6.88 -16.85 9.42
CA THR A 21 -5.70 -17.15 8.60
C THR A 21 -4.77 -18.13 9.31
N VAL A 22 -4.63 -18.01 10.65
CA VAL A 22 -3.93 -19.00 11.48
C VAL A 22 -4.54 -20.39 11.27
N ASN A 23 -5.88 -20.50 11.36
CA ASN A 23 -6.56 -21.78 11.15
C ASN A 23 -6.20 -22.43 9.81
N LYS A 24 -6.22 -21.64 8.72
CA LYS A 24 -5.84 -22.12 7.38
C LYS A 24 -4.39 -22.66 7.34
N LEU A 25 -3.45 -21.95 7.97
CA LEU A 25 -2.05 -22.39 8.05
C LEU A 25 -1.89 -23.68 8.87
N VAL A 26 -2.60 -23.77 9.99
CA VAL A 26 -2.61 -24.98 10.83
C VAL A 26 -3.24 -26.19 10.10
N GLU A 27 -4.28 -25.96 9.30
CA GLU A 27 -4.88 -27.01 8.44
C GLU A 27 -3.91 -27.53 7.38
N LEU A 28 -2.94 -26.72 6.92
CA LEU A 28 -1.85 -27.16 6.07
C LEU A 28 -0.78 -27.99 6.81
N GLY A 29 -0.87 -28.07 8.15
CA GLY A 29 0.11 -28.75 9.01
C GLY A 29 1.33 -27.90 9.35
N ILE A 30 1.19 -26.58 9.31
CA ILE A 30 2.22 -25.59 9.68
C ILE A 30 2.05 -25.24 11.16
N ASP A 31 3.15 -25.21 11.92
CA ASP A 31 3.16 -24.75 13.29
C ASP A 31 3.18 -23.21 13.31
N VAL A 32 2.13 -22.61 13.87
CA VAL A 32 1.98 -21.15 13.90
C VAL A 32 2.24 -20.63 15.30
N GLU A 33 3.16 -19.68 15.40
CA GLU A 33 3.45 -18.93 16.62
C GLU A 33 3.16 -17.45 16.37
N VAL A 34 2.46 -16.81 17.32
CA VAL A 34 2.21 -15.36 17.27
C VAL A 34 2.77 -14.70 18.53
N GLU A 35 3.30 -13.49 18.40
CA GLU A 35 3.77 -12.74 19.57
C GLU A 35 2.60 -12.32 20.46
N ALA A 36 2.76 -12.44 21.77
CA ALA A 36 1.74 -12.08 22.77
C ALA A 36 1.20 -10.67 22.53
N SER A 37 -0.12 -10.55 22.54
CA SER A 37 -0.85 -9.30 22.28
C SER A 37 -0.71 -8.76 20.85
N ILE A 38 -0.41 -9.60 19.86
CA ILE A 38 -0.35 -9.18 18.44
C ILE A 38 -1.66 -8.54 17.99
N GLY A 39 -2.81 -9.09 18.40
CA GLY A 39 -4.15 -8.61 18.02
C GLY A 39 -4.67 -7.42 18.82
N LYS A 40 -3.87 -6.81 19.70
CA LYS A 40 -4.34 -5.77 20.65
C LYS A 40 -4.96 -4.55 19.95
N THR A 41 -4.37 -4.10 18.84
CA THR A 41 -4.86 -2.95 18.06
C THR A 41 -6.25 -3.19 17.46
N LEU A 42 -6.60 -4.46 17.21
CA LEU A 42 -7.89 -4.89 16.66
C LEU A 42 -8.84 -5.48 17.73
N HIS A 43 -8.48 -5.36 19.01
CA HIS A 43 -9.24 -5.94 20.12
C HIS A 43 -9.40 -7.47 20.05
N ILE A 44 -8.44 -8.16 19.44
CA ILE A 44 -8.37 -9.62 19.34
C ILE A 44 -7.47 -10.14 20.45
N SER A 45 -7.99 -11.07 21.28
CA SER A 45 -7.22 -11.65 22.40
C SER A 45 -6.30 -12.78 21.96
N ASP A 46 -5.24 -13.03 22.74
CA ASP A 46 -4.35 -14.17 22.55
C ASP A 46 -5.09 -15.51 22.64
N ASP A 47 -6.11 -15.60 23.51
CA ASP A 47 -6.94 -16.80 23.63
C ASP A 47 -7.67 -17.15 22.33
N LEU A 48 -8.08 -16.11 21.57
CA LEU A 48 -8.72 -16.35 20.27
C LEU A 48 -7.72 -16.95 19.28
N TYR A 49 -6.50 -16.42 19.19
CA TYR A 49 -5.44 -17.02 18.37
C TYR A 49 -5.13 -18.45 18.76
N THR A 50 -5.08 -18.74 20.09
CA THR A 50 -4.86 -20.09 20.61
C THR A 50 -5.99 -21.02 20.23
N SER A 51 -7.25 -20.56 20.26
CA SER A 51 -8.41 -21.38 19.87
C SER A 51 -8.42 -21.78 18.39
N PHE A 52 -7.69 -21.03 17.54
CA PHE A 52 -7.46 -21.33 16.13
C PHE A 52 -6.14 -22.08 15.86
N GLY A 53 -5.43 -22.50 16.91
CA GLY A 53 -4.29 -23.39 16.84
C GLY A 53 -2.92 -22.71 16.88
N ALA A 54 -2.83 -21.40 17.12
CA ALA A 54 -1.56 -20.74 17.34
C ALA A 54 -0.99 -21.00 18.74
N SER A 55 0.32 -21.05 18.86
CA SER A 55 1.06 -20.87 20.12
C SER A 55 1.35 -19.37 20.35
N ILE A 56 1.46 -18.97 21.61
CA ILE A 56 1.71 -17.57 22.00
C ILE A 56 3.14 -17.44 22.50
N SER A 57 3.95 -16.65 21.78
CA SER A 57 5.30 -16.28 22.22
C SER A 57 5.28 -15.11 23.19
N LYS A 58 6.02 -15.24 24.28
CA LYS A 58 6.31 -14.15 25.24
C LYS A 58 7.76 -13.66 25.15
N ASP A 59 8.58 -14.32 24.35
CA ASP A 59 9.99 -14.02 24.12
C ASP A 59 10.24 -13.90 22.61
N ARG A 60 10.21 -12.67 22.12
CA ARG A 60 10.38 -12.34 20.70
C ARG A 60 11.73 -12.82 20.17
N ASP A 61 12.81 -12.63 20.92
CA ASP A 61 14.16 -12.96 20.48
C ASP A 61 14.33 -14.47 20.34
N SER A 62 13.76 -15.23 21.28
CA SER A 62 13.73 -16.69 21.21
C SER A 62 12.97 -17.17 19.97
N SER A 63 11.80 -16.59 19.68
CA SER A 63 11.00 -16.97 18.51
C SER A 63 11.68 -16.61 17.20
N LEU A 64 12.31 -15.43 17.10
CA LEU A 64 13.11 -15.05 15.94
C LEU A 64 14.26 -16.00 15.67
N SER A 65 14.94 -16.46 16.73
CA SER A 65 16.12 -17.35 16.61
C SER A 65 15.78 -18.81 16.37
N SER A 66 14.52 -19.23 16.51
CA SER A 66 14.09 -20.63 16.35
C SER A 66 13.22 -20.89 15.14
N SER A 67 12.46 -19.89 14.68
CA SER A 67 11.47 -20.05 13.61
C SER A 67 12.09 -20.24 12.22
N ASP A 68 11.42 -21.01 11.38
CA ASP A 68 11.82 -21.29 9.99
C ASP A 68 11.39 -20.16 9.06
N VAL A 69 10.24 -19.54 9.35
CA VAL A 69 9.68 -18.43 8.58
C VAL A 69 9.21 -17.33 9.53
N ILE A 70 9.51 -16.08 9.20
CA ILE A 70 9.01 -14.90 9.89
C ILE A 70 8.14 -14.09 8.92
N CYS A 71 6.88 -13.84 9.28
CA CYS A 71 5.94 -13.08 8.48
C CYS A 71 5.47 -11.83 9.23
N ARG A 72 5.62 -10.67 8.59
CA ARG A 72 5.17 -9.38 9.15
C ARG A 72 4.73 -8.42 8.04
N ILE A 73 4.19 -7.27 8.38
CA ILE A 73 3.79 -6.25 7.39
C ILE A 73 5.00 -5.41 7.00
N ASN A 74 5.62 -4.77 7.99
CA ASN A 74 6.70 -3.82 7.77
C ASN A 74 8.07 -4.50 7.90
N LYS A 75 9.09 -3.87 7.28
CA LYS A 75 10.48 -4.29 7.42
C LYS A 75 10.94 -4.30 8.89
N PRO A 76 11.85 -5.21 9.26
CA PRO A 76 12.46 -5.23 10.60
C PRO A 76 13.51 -4.12 10.74
N GLU A 77 13.90 -3.83 11.98
CA GLU A 77 15.13 -3.09 12.25
C GLU A 77 16.37 -3.97 11.97
N LYS A 78 17.50 -3.35 11.60
CA LYS A 78 18.74 -4.09 11.26
C LYS A 78 19.24 -4.97 12.42
N GLU A 79 19.10 -4.50 13.66
CA GLU A 79 19.48 -5.22 14.86
C GLU A 79 18.69 -6.51 15.03
N GLU A 80 17.42 -6.48 14.65
CA GLU A 80 16.52 -7.63 14.76
C GLU A 80 16.90 -8.72 13.73
N ILE A 81 17.39 -8.35 12.54
CA ILE A 81 17.82 -9.33 11.51
C ILE A 81 18.89 -10.25 12.05
N ARG A 82 19.79 -9.76 12.91
CA ARG A 82 20.89 -10.56 13.51
C ARG A 82 20.40 -11.61 14.50
N LEU A 83 19.19 -11.47 15.03
CA LEU A 83 18.56 -12.44 15.92
C LEU A 83 17.85 -13.55 15.15
N ILE A 84 17.54 -13.31 13.88
CA ILE A 84 16.80 -14.26 13.04
C ILE A 84 17.69 -15.50 12.76
N LYS A 85 17.06 -16.68 12.82
CA LYS A 85 17.69 -17.96 12.51
C LYS A 85 18.30 -17.94 11.10
N LYS A 86 19.57 -18.39 11.00
CA LYS A 86 20.21 -18.57 9.68
C LYS A 86 19.45 -19.58 8.83
N ASN A 87 19.44 -19.39 7.52
CA ASN A 87 18.71 -20.19 6.55
C ASN A 87 17.19 -20.16 6.73
N SER A 88 16.65 -19.20 7.46
CA SER A 88 15.21 -18.96 7.54
C SER A 88 14.73 -18.06 6.42
N ILE A 89 13.39 -17.93 6.32
CA ILE A 89 12.73 -17.07 5.35
C ILE A 89 12.08 -15.90 6.09
N HIS A 90 12.27 -14.69 5.59
CA HIS A 90 11.58 -13.48 6.06
C HIS A 90 10.67 -12.94 4.98
N ILE A 91 9.40 -12.63 5.30
CA ILE A 91 8.39 -12.17 4.37
C ILE A 91 7.74 -10.89 4.90
N SER A 92 7.91 -9.76 4.20
CA SER A 92 7.27 -8.47 4.53
C SER A 92 7.37 -7.49 3.38
N PHE A 93 6.83 -6.28 3.54
CA PHE A 93 7.26 -5.13 2.76
C PHE A 93 8.67 -4.74 3.22
N LEU A 94 9.62 -4.67 2.31
CA LEU A 94 11.04 -4.43 2.59
C LEU A 94 11.54 -3.08 2.11
N ASP A 95 10.87 -2.48 1.13
CA ASP A 95 11.33 -1.28 0.40
C ASP A 95 12.77 -1.43 -0.15
N PRO A 96 13.07 -2.53 -0.87
CA PRO A 96 14.44 -2.95 -1.14
C PRO A 96 15.22 -1.98 -2.03
N PHE A 97 14.55 -1.07 -2.72
CA PHE A 97 15.20 -0.03 -3.55
C PHE A 97 15.71 1.17 -2.76
N ASN A 98 15.13 1.44 -1.60
CA ASN A 98 15.53 2.53 -0.71
C ASN A 98 16.32 2.03 0.51
N GLU A 99 16.19 0.74 0.85
CA GLU A 99 16.78 0.10 2.05
C GLU A 99 17.89 -0.88 1.69
N ILE A 100 18.85 -0.43 0.88
CA ILE A 100 19.97 -1.27 0.42
C ILE A 100 20.76 -1.89 1.59
N GLU A 101 21.05 -1.11 2.63
CA GLU A 101 21.79 -1.61 3.80
C GLU A 101 21.01 -2.70 4.57
N LEU A 102 19.67 -2.63 4.59
CA LEU A 102 18.81 -3.67 5.17
C LEU A 102 18.90 -4.95 4.34
N VAL A 103 18.85 -4.83 3.01
CA VAL A 103 19.00 -5.95 2.08
C VAL A 103 20.35 -6.62 2.25
N GLU A 104 21.43 -5.86 2.35
CA GLU A 104 22.77 -6.40 2.61
C GLU A 104 22.86 -7.11 3.96
N GLU A 105 22.16 -6.64 5.01
CA GLU A 105 22.14 -7.30 6.30
C GLU A 105 21.42 -8.65 6.24
N PHE A 106 20.32 -8.76 5.50
CA PHE A 106 19.66 -10.04 5.24
C PHE A 106 20.59 -11.03 4.54
N ALA A 107 21.31 -10.59 3.49
CA ALA A 107 22.27 -11.43 2.79
C ALA A 107 23.41 -11.87 3.72
N ARG A 108 24.04 -10.94 4.47
CA ARG A 108 25.11 -11.26 5.44
C ARG A 108 24.67 -12.23 6.52
N SER A 109 23.41 -12.15 6.94
CA SER A 109 22.82 -13.03 7.95
C SER A 109 22.39 -14.38 7.38
N ASN A 110 22.52 -14.59 6.07
CA ASN A 110 22.09 -15.79 5.35
C ASN A 110 20.59 -16.08 5.56
N ILE A 111 19.76 -15.07 5.37
CA ILE A 111 18.30 -15.13 5.47
C ILE A 111 17.74 -14.91 4.07
N SER A 112 16.77 -15.75 3.66
CA SER A 112 16.03 -15.57 2.42
C SER A 112 14.93 -14.53 2.64
N ALA A 113 15.07 -13.34 2.06
CA ALA A 113 14.10 -12.27 2.22
C ALA A 113 13.18 -12.17 1.00
N ILE A 114 11.87 -12.28 1.24
CA ILE A 114 10.80 -12.09 0.25
C ILE A 114 10.17 -10.72 0.45
N SER A 115 10.17 -9.91 -0.61
CA SER A 115 9.55 -8.59 -0.64
C SER A 115 8.14 -8.68 -1.22
N MET A 116 7.12 -8.39 -0.40
CA MET A 116 5.71 -8.46 -0.82
C MET A 116 5.36 -7.41 -1.89
N GLU A 117 6.10 -6.32 -1.98
CA GLU A 117 5.95 -5.31 -3.03
C GLU A 117 6.56 -5.72 -4.37
N LEU A 118 7.40 -6.75 -4.40
CA LEU A 118 8.02 -7.28 -5.62
C LEU A 118 7.26 -8.47 -6.22
N ILE A 119 6.14 -8.89 -5.65
CA ILE A 119 5.27 -9.92 -6.23
C ILE A 119 4.91 -9.50 -7.67
N PRO A 120 5.22 -10.31 -8.70
CA PRO A 120 4.99 -9.95 -10.09
C PRO A 120 3.49 -9.87 -10.41
N ARG A 121 3.12 -8.93 -11.29
CA ARG A 121 1.72 -8.69 -11.69
C ARG A 121 1.28 -9.64 -12.80
N ILE A 122 1.30 -10.93 -12.51
CA ILE A 122 0.84 -12.01 -13.40
C ILE A 122 -0.41 -12.67 -12.82
N THR A 123 -1.20 -13.34 -13.66
CA THR A 123 -2.49 -13.92 -13.26
C THR A 123 -2.38 -14.89 -12.08
N ARG A 124 -1.34 -15.73 -12.04
CA ARG A 124 -1.11 -16.70 -10.95
C ARG A 124 -0.82 -16.00 -9.61
N ALA A 125 -0.17 -14.85 -9.63
CA ALA A 125 0.24 -14.10 -8.44
C ALA A 125 -0.81 -13.08 -7.95
N GLN A 126 -1.92 -12.86 -8.65
CA GLN A 126 -2.93 -11.86 -8.26
C GLN A 126 -3.44 -12.03 -6.83
N LYS A 127 -3.62 -13.27 -6.37
CA LYS A 127 -4.04 -13.57 -4.99
C LYS A 127 -2.99 -13.23 -3.93
N MET A 128 -1.74 -12.99 -4.33
CA MET A 128 -0.60 -12.67 -3.46
C MET A 128 -0.24 -11.17 -3.51
N ASP A 129 -0.83 -10.38 -4.42
CA ASP A 129 -0.51 -8.96 -4.64
C ASP A 129 -0.96 -8.09 -3.46
N ALA A 130 -0.07 -7.96 -2.47
CA ALA A 130 -0.31 -7.15 -1.28
C ALA A 130 -0.30 -5.64 -1.58
N LEU A 131 0.44 -5.17 -2.59
CA LEU A 131 0.38 -3.76 -2.99
C LEU A 131 -1.03 -3.38 -3.46
N SER A 132 -1.64 -4.18 -4.32
CA SER A 132 -2.98 -3.90 -4.83
C SER A 132 -4.03 -4.01 -3.73
N SER A 133 -3.97 -5.01 -2.85
CA SER A 133 -4.92 -5.17 -1.76
C SER A 133 -4.87 -3.97 -0.80
N GLN A 134 -3.69 -3.54 -0.39
CA GLN A 134 -3.52 -2.39 0.50
C GLN A 134 -3.84 -1.06 -0.20
N ALA A 135 -3.45 -0.87 -1.46
CA ALA A 135 -3.77 0.33 -2.24
C ALA A 135 -5.30 0.51 -2.41
N ASN A 136 -6.05 -0.58 -2.59
CA ASN A 136 -7.50 -0.54 -2.68
C ASN A 136 -8.11 0.05 -1.40
N LEU A 137 -7.74 -0.48 -0.23
CA LEU A 137 -8.21 0.03 1.07
C LEU A 137 -7.71 1.44 1.37
N GLY A 138 -6.48 1.76 0.97
CA GLY A 138 -5.95 3.12 1.05
C GLY A 138 -6.79 4.12 0.25
N GLY A 139 -7.22 3.76 -0.96
CA GLY A 139 -8.10 4.58 -1.79
C GLY A 139 -9.47 4.83 -1.15
N TYR A 140 -10.04 3.82 -0.50
CA TYR A 140 -11.24 3.99 0.31
C TYR A 140 -11.00 4.94 1.49
N ALA A 141 -9.96 4.68 2.29
CA ALA A 141 -9.64 5.45 3.48
C ALA A 141 -9.35 6.93 3.15
N ALA A 142 -8.68 7.21 2.04
CA ALA A 142 -8.40 8.57 1.57
C ALA A 142 -9.67 9.40 1.35
N VAL A 143 -10.71 8.80 0.79
CA VAL A 143 -12.00 9.49 0.59
C VAL A 143 -12.72 9.73 1.92
N ILE A 144 -12.69 8.76 2.84
CA ILE A 144 -13.30 8.90 4.17
C ILE A 144 -12.58 10.00 4.96
N GLU A 145 -11.24 10.02 4.94
CA GLU A 145 -10.45 11.06 5.57
C GLU A 145 -10.75 12.45 4.97
N ALA A 146 -10.79 12.56 3.63
CA ALA A 146 -11.19 13.79 2.96
C ALA A 146 -12.57 14.26 3.40
N SER A 147 -13.53 13.32 3.52
CA SER A 147 -14.90 13.63 3.98
C SER A 147 -14.94 14.09 5.43
N SER A 148 -14.07 13.56 6.28
CA SER A 148 -13.95 13.95 7.69
C SER A 148 -13.34 15.35 7.87
N CYS A 149 -12.36 15.70 7.03
CA CYS A 149 -11.69 17.00 7.07
C CYS A 149 -12.48 18.13 6.38
N LEU A 150 -13.37 17.78 5.43
CA LEU A 150 -14.11 18.77 4.66
C LEU A 150 -15.32 19.30 5.42
N SER A 151 -15.47 20.61 5.51
CA SER A 151 -16.65 21.25 6.13
C SER A 151 -17.89 21.32 5.22
N LYS A 152 -17.98 20.45 4.22
CA LYS A 152 -19.07 20.38 3.24
C LYS A 152 -19.53 18.93 3.06
N SER A 153 -20.85 18.71 2.85
CA SER A 153 -21.38 17.36 2.58
C SER A 153 -20.96 16.84 1.21
N PHE A 154 -20.70 15.55 1.11
CA PHE A 154 -20.39 14.90 -0.16
C PHE A 154 -21.61 14.82 -1.09
N PRO A 155 -22.80 14.32 -0.64
CA PRO A 155 -23.95 14.23 -1.51
C PRO A 155 -24.67 15.56 -1.71
N MET A 156 -25.42 15.63 -2.79
CA MET A 156 -26.49 16.61 -2.93
C MET A 156 -27.57 16.34 -1.88
N MET A 157 -28.04 17.36 -1.20
CA MET A 157 -29.16 17.25 -0.26
C MET A 157 -30.18 18.35 -0.51
N MET A 158 -31.47 18.01 -0.37
CA MET A 158 -32.58 18.95 -0.45
C MET A 158 -33.15 19.15 0.94
N THR A 159 -33.23 20.39 1.38
CA THR A 159 -33.80 20.76 2.68
C THR A 159 -34.87 21.85 2.47
N ALA A 160 -35.69 22.08 3.49
CA ALA A 160 -36.66 23.20 3.47
C ALA A 160 -35.97 24.56 3.32
N ALA A 161 -34.69 24.66 3.74
CA ALA A 161 -33.87 25.87 3.63
C ALA A 161 -33.15 26.02 2.29
N GLY A 162 -33.25 25.01 1.39
CA GLY A 162 -32.64 25.05 0.06
C GLY A 162 -31.88 23.78 -0.31
N THR A 163 -31.28 23.80 -1.49
CA THR A 163 -30.50 22.68 -2.06
C THR A 163 -29.02 22.87 -1.77
N ILE A 164 -28.41 21.85 -1.19
CA ILE A 164 -26.96 21.76 -0.98
C ILE A 164 -26.36 21.04 -2.20
N SER A 165 -25.44 21.71 -2.90
CA SER A 165 -24.74 21.11 -4.06
C SER A 165 -23.76 20.04 -3.62
N PRO A 166 -23.58 18.97 -4.41
CA PRO A 166 -22.62 17.91 -4.08
C PRO A 166 -21.18 18.40 -4.09
N CYS A 167 -20.34 17.75 -3.31
CA CYS A 167 -18.89 17.95 -3.30
C CYS A 167 -18.30 17.63 -4.68
N LYS A 168 -17.30 18.39 -5.11
CA LYS A 168 -16.49 18.11 -6.30
C LYS A 168 -15.17 17.49 -5.86
N VAL A 169 -14.91 16.26 -6.29
CA VAL A 169 -13.70 15.50 -5.98
C VAL A 169 -12.89 15.32 -7.24
N PHE A 170 -11.62 15.66 -7.21
CA PHE A 170 -10.67 15.44 -8.29
C PHE A 170 -9.65 14.40 -7.87
N ILE A 171 -9.53 13.31 -8.63
CA ILE A 171 -8.60 12.21 -8.38
C ILE A 171 -7.46 12.30 -9.40
N ILE A 172 -6.22 12.34 -8.95
CA ILE A 172 -5.02 12.38 -9.78
C ILE A 172 -4.26 11.06 -9.62
N GLY A 173 -4.19 10.30 -10.71
CA GLY A 173 -3.73 8.92 -10.75
C GLY A 173 -4.91 7.95 -10.68
N VAL A 174 -5.02 7.07 -11.70
CA VAL A 174 -6.12 6.11 -11.86
C VAL A 174 -5.54 4.68 -11.84
N GLY A 175 -4.73 4.38 -10.82
CA GLY A 175 -4.34 3.02 -10.45
C GLY A 175 -5.39 2.38 -9.52
N VAL A 176 -5.03 1.29 -8.86
CA VAL A 176 -5.93 0.56 -7.93
C VAL A 176 -6.51 1.50 -6.86
N ALA A 177 -5.66 2.31 -6.20
CA ALA A 177 -6.09 3.27 -5.20
C ALA A 177 -7.03 4.35 -5.79
N GLY A 178 -6.67 4.91 -6.96
CA GLY A 178 -7.46 5.94 -7.62
C GLY A 178 -8.84 5.45 -8.06
N LEU A 179 -8.91 4.25 -8.65
CA LEU A 179 -10.20 3.63 -9.05
C LEU A 179 -11.09 3.39 -7.82
N GLN A 180 -10.53 2.91 -6.72
CA GLN A 180 -11.29 2.73 -5.49
C GLN A 180 -11.72 4.07 -4.89
N ALA A 181 -10.87 5.09 -4.91
CA ALA A 181 -11.22 6.43 -4.46
C ALA A 181 -12.37 7.00 -5.31
N ILE A 182 -12.34 6.85 -6.64
CA ILE A 182 -13.45 7.22 -7.54
C ILE A 182 -14.74 6.52 -7.12
N ALA A 183 -14.69 5.18 -6.98
CA ALA A 183 -15.86 4.38 -6.61
C ALA A 183 -16.45 4.81 -5.26
N THR A 184 -15.59 5.05 -4.27
CA THR A 184 -15.99 5.46 -2.92
C THR A 184 -16.61 6.87 -2.93
N ALA A 185 -15.96 7.85 -3.56
CA ALA A 185 -16.46 9.21 -3.65
C ALA A 185 -17.82 9.29 -4.40
N LYS A 186 -17.97 8.47 -5.46
CA LYS A 186 -19.25 8.33 -6.18
C LYS A 186 -20.35 7.75 -5.29
N ARG A 187 -20.06 6.70 -4.50
CA ARG A 187 -21.03 6.12 -3.54
C ARG A 187 -21.44 7.10 -2.47
N LEU A 188 -20.53 7.99 -2.03
CA LEU A 188 -20.85 9.09 -1.11
C LEU A 188 -21.62 10.23 -1.78
N GLY A 189 -21.87 10.17 -3.09
CA GLY A 189 -22.70 11.14 -3.82
C GLY A 189 -21.94 12.36 -4.34
N ALA A 190 -20.61 12.33 -4.38
CA ALA A 190 -19.79 13.39 -4.97
C ALA A 190 -19.88 13.45 -6.49
N ARG A 191 -19.57 14.61 -7.06
CA ARG A 191 -19.21 14.78 -8.47
C ARG A 191 -17.72 14.51 -8.61
N VAL A 192 -17.36 13.42 -9.31
CA VAL A 192 -15.98 12.95 -9.41
C VAL A 192 -15.44 13.21 -10.80
N GLU A 193 -14.27 13.83 -10.83
CA GLU A 193 -13.42 13.99 -12.00
C GLU A 193 -12.09 13.27 -11.73
N ALA A 194 -11.48 12.69 -12.74
CA ALA A 194 -10.21 11.98 -12.59
C ALA A 194 -9.28 12.26 -13.76
N PHE A 195 -7.98 12.26 -13.48
CA PHE A 195 -6.92 12.43 -14.47
C PHE A 195 -5.85 11.35 -14.31
N ASP A 196 -5.39 10.82 -15.43
CA ASP A 196 -4.19 9.98 -15.53
C ASP A 196 -3.47 10.31 -16.84
N THR A 197 -2.17 10.09 -16.89
CA THR A 197 -1.40 10.26 -18.12
C THR A 197 -1.60 9.12 -19.12
N ARG A 198 -2.17 8.00 -18.68
CA ARG A 198 -2.49 6.82 -19.49
C ARG A 198 -3.90 6.94 -20.04
N PRO A 199 -4.09 7.08 -21.36
CA PRO A 199 -5.42 7.20 -21.95
C PRO A 199 -6.27 5.92 -21.80
N GLU A 200 -5.65 4.77 -21.64
CA GLU A 200 -6.31 3.45 -21.55
C GLU A 200 -7.22 3.33 -20.32
N VAL A 201 -6.99 4.14 -19.28
CA VAL A 201 -7.81 4.10 -18.05
C VAL A 201 -9.09 4.93 -18.14
N GLU A 202 -9.30 5.69 -19.23
CA GLU A 202 -10.49 6.54 -19.42
C GLU A 202 -11.79 5.75 -19.34
N GLU A 203 -11.84 4.57 -19.98
CA GLU A 203 -13.03 3.70 -19.93
C GLU A 203 -13.35 3.23 -18.51
N GLN A 204 -12.31 2.91 -17.74
CA GLN A 204 -12.47 2.49 -16.34
C GLN A 204 -13.07 3.63 -15.49
N VAL A 205 -12.59 4.87 -15.67
CA VAL A 205 -13.15 6.06 -15.01
C VAL A 205 -14.61 6.26 -15.37
N LYS A 206 -14.95 6.19 -16.67
CA LYS A 206 -16.31 6.34 -17.15
C LYS A 206 -17.26 5.24 -16.65
N SER A 207 -16.78 4.00 -16.57
CA SER A 207 -17.55 2.87 -16.05
C SER A 207 -17.95 3.03 -14.58
N LEU A 208 -17.12 3.75 -13.80
CA LEU A 208 -17.44 4.12 -12.42
C LEU A 208 -18.35 5.35 -12.30
N GLY A 209 -18.78 5.94 -13.43
CA GLY A 209 -19.67 7.11 -13.48
C GLY A 209 -18.94 8.42 -13.14
N ALA A 210 -17.62 8.48 -13.27
CA ALA A 210 -16.83 9.69 -13.15
C ALA A 210 -16.48 10.29 -14.51
N ARG A 211 -16.07 11.57 -14.53
CA ARG A 211 -15.61 12.25 -15.73
C ARG A 211 -14.07 12.16 -15.82
N PHE A 212 -13.57 11.66 -16.93
CA PHE A 212 -12.15 11.73 -17.23
C PHE A 212 -11.80 13.15 -17.71
N VAL A 213 -10.77 13.75 -17.11
CA VAL A 213 -10.27 15.07 -17.48
C VAL A 213 -9.21 14.87 -18.57
N GLN A 214 -9.52 15.32 -19.77
CA GLN A 214 -8.55 15.29 -20.87
C GLN A 214 -7.66 16.54 -20.79
N ILE A 215 -6.36 16.32 -20.62
CA ILE A 215 -5.33 17.34 -20.71
C ILE A 215 -4.42 16.87 -21.84
N ASP A 216 -4.36 17.63 -22.92
CA ASP A 216 -3.48 17.31 -24.02
C ASP A 216 -2.02 17.58 -23.62
N ILE A 217 -1.30 16.52 -23.37
CA ILE A 217 0.14 16.52 -22.99
C ILE A 217 0.99 15.86 -24.09
N GLY A 218 0.43 15.61 -25.27
CA GLY A 218 1.06 14.87 -26.36
C GLY A 218 1.06 13.35 -26.14
N GLU A 219 1.89 12.64 -26.92
CA GLU A 219 1.98 11.18 -26.82
C GLU A 219 2.61 10.74 -25.49
N THR A 220 1.99 9.80 -24.83
CA THR A 220 2.45 9.19 -23.58
C THR A 220 2.48 7.69 -23.71
N GLU A 221 3.37 7.03 -22.94
CA GLU A 221 3.52 5.59 -22.93
C GLU A 221 3.44 5.06 -21.49
N GLN A 222 3.21 3.76 -21.35
CA GLN A 222 3.26 3.06 -20.07
C GLN A 222 4.42 2.07 -20.04
N THR A 223 4.86 1.71 -18.83
CA THR A 223 5.81 0.63 -18.61
C THR A 223 5.10 -0.73 -18.71
N GLU A 224 5.86 -1.82 -18.89
CA GLU A 224 5.34 -3.19 -18.88
C GLU A 224 4.58 -3.53 -17.58
N GLN A 225 4.91 -2.86 -16.48
CA GLN A 225 4.26 -3.02 -15.17
C GLN A 225 3.00 -2.14 -15.01
N GLY A 226 2.57 -1.41 -16.05
CA GLY A 226 1.37 -0.59 -16.05
C GLY A 226 1.50 0.77 -15.35
N TYR A 227 2.72 1.27 -15.13
CA TYR A 227 2.98 2.63 -14.67
C TYR A 227 3.21 3.58 -15.85
N ALA A 228 2.85 4.86 -15.67
CA ALA A 228 3.16 5.89 -16.66
C ALA A 228 4.67 6.07 -16.80
N LYS A 229 5.16 6.23 -18.05
CA LYS A 229 6.55 6.64 -18.30
C LYS A 229 6.77 8.09 -17.86
N GLU A 230 8.05 8.42 -17.68
CA GLU A 230 8.48 9.76 -17.28
C GLU A 230 8.15 10.80 -18.38
N LEU A 231 7.52 11.91 -17.98
CA LEU A 231 7.12 12.99 -18.88
C LEU A 231 8.26 13.98 -19.13
N SER A 232 8.29 14.60 -20.30
CA SER A 232 9.20 15.73 -20.56
C SER A 232 8.81 16.96 -19.72
N LYS A 233 9.74 17.93 -19.60
CA LYS A 233 9.49 19.19 -18.87
C LYS A 233 8.31 19.97 -19.45
N GLU A 234 8.17 19.97 -20.77
CA GLU A 234 7.07 20.61 -21.49
C GLU A 234 5.74 19.92 -21.19
N GLN A 235 5.72 18.59 -21.24
CA GLN A 235 4.53 17.80 -20.89
C GLN A 235 4.10 18.01 -19.44
N ILE A 236 5.05 18.03 -18.50
CA ILE A 236 4.78 18.33 -17.10
C ILE A 236 4.14 19.71 -16.95
N LYS A 237 4.65 20.75 -17.64
CA LYS A 237 4.08 22.10 -17.59
C LYS A 237 2.66 22.14 -18.13
N MET A 238 2.41 21.52 -19.30
CA MET A 238 1.07 21.45 -19.90
C MET A 238 0.09 20.73 -18.96
N GLN A 239 0.51 19.63 -18.36
CA GLN A 239 -0.24 18.89 -17.36
C GLN A 239 -0.59 19.78 -16.16
N GLN A 240 0.38 20.50 -15.61
CA GLN A 240 0.21 21.39 -14.45
C GLN A 240 -0.79 22.51 -14.76
N GLU A 241 -0.68 23.17 -15.92
CA GLU A 241 -1.61 24.24 -16.33
C GLU A 241 -3.05 23.74 -16.48
N GLY A 242 -3.23 22.54 -17.06
CA GLY A 242 -4.53 21.89 -17.19
C GLY A 242 -5.14 21.53 -15.84
N MET A 243 -4.35 20.89 -14.96
CA MET A 243 -4.80 20.47 -13.63
C MET A 243 -5.10 21.66 -12.71
N LYS A 244 -4.37 22.78 -12.80
CA LYS A 244 -4.61 23.99 -12.00
C LYS A 244 -6.07 24.46 -12.10
N LYS A 245 -6.66 24.42 -13.32
CA LYS A 245 -8.05 24.82 -13.54
C LYS A 245 -9.04 23.88 -12.85
N VAL A 246 -8.74 22.58 -12.81
CA VAL A 246 -9.60 21.58 -12.18
C VAL A 246 -9.47 21.66 -10.65
N CYS A 247 -8.24 21.77 -10.13
CA CYS A 247 -7.97 21.96 -8.69
C CYS A 247 -8.72 23.18 -8.15
N ALA A 248 -8.67 24.33 -8.83
CA ALA A 248 -9.35 25.57 -8.41
C ALA A 248 -10.89 25.43 -8.28
N GLN A 249 -11.49 24.46 -8.98
CA GLN A 249 -12.93 24.20 -8.93
C GLN A 249 -13.30 23.06 -7.97
N SER A 250 -12.33 22.31 -7.48
CA SER A 250 -12.53 21.14 -6.63
C SER A 250 -12.66 21.52 -5.16
N ASP A 251 -13.48 20.78 -4.42
CA ASP A 251 -13.58 20.86 -2.97
C ASP A 251 -12.59 19.87 -2.31
N VAL A 252 -12.30 18.76 -3.00
CA VAL A 252 -11.33 17.74 -2.58
C VAL A 252 -10.43 17.36 -3.76
N VAL A 253 -9.14 17.22 -3.50
CA VAL A 253 -8.14 16.63 -4.42
C VAL A 253 -7.52 15.42 -3.74
N ILE A 254 -7.42 14.28 -4.43
CA ILE A 254 -6.74 13.09 -3.93
C ILE A 254 -5.68 12.70 -4.94
N THR A 255 -4.42 12.60 -4.51
CA THR A 255 -3.29 12.20 -5.35
C THR A 255 -2.83 10.79 -5.01
N THR A 256 -2.68 9.95 -6.03
CA THR A 256 -2.29 8.54 -5.88
C THR A 256 -1.11 8.14 -6.76
N ALA A 257 -0.44 9.11 -7.39
CA ALA A 257 0.59 8.82 -8.38
C ALA A 257 1.88 8.37 -7.70
N GLN A 258 2.25 7.14 -7.92
CA GLN A 258 3.51 6.55 -7.48
C GLN A 258 4.25 5.95 -8.67
N VAL A 259 5.57 5.99 -8.61
CA VAL A 259 6.46 5.34 -9.57
C VAL A 259 7.24 4.28 -8.83
N PHE A 260 7.15 3.05 -9.30
CA PHE A 260 7.79 1.92 -8.64
C PHE A 260 9.30 2.12 -8.48
N GLY A 261 9.80 2.02 -7.23
CA GLY A 261 11.22 2.14 -6.90
C GLY A 261 11.83 3.53 -7.14
N ARG A 262 11.02 4.60 -7.25
CA ARG A 262 11.47 5.99 -7.39
C ARG A 262 10.64 6.91 -6.51
N PRO A 263 11.17 8.08 -6.12
CA PRO A 263 10.38 9.10 -5.43
C PRO A 263 9.12 9.47 -6.22
N ALA A 264 8.03 9.74 -5.52
CA ALA A 264 6.78 10.17 -6.13
C ALA A 264 6.96 11.53 -6.84
N PRO A 265 6.36 11.71 -8.03
CA PRO A 265 6.44 12.97 -8.75
C PRO A 265 5.66 14.06 -8.02
N ARG A 266 6.21 15.28 -7.95
CA ARG A 266 5.48 16.47 -7.51
C ARG A 266 4.49 16.90 -8.60
N ILE A 267 3.21 16.77 -8.31
CA ILE A 267 2.13 16.99 -9.27
C ILE A 267 1.30 18.22 -8.91
N VAL A 268 0.90 18.35 -7.63
CA VAL A 268 0.14 19.49 -7.14
C VAL A 268 1.10 20.51 -6.57
N THR A 269 1.27 21.62 -7.30
CA THR A 269 2.19 22.70 -6.94
C THR A 269 1.54 23.67 -5.96
N MET A 270 2.35 24.49 -5.26
CA MET A 270 1.87 25.52 -4.38
C MET A 270 0.90 26.48 -5.09
N GLU A 271 1.16 26.85 -6.36
CA GLU A 271 0.24 27.66 -7.16
C GLU A 271 -1.14 27.04 -7.38
N MET A 272 -1.22 25.71 -7.48
CA MET A 272 -2.50 25.00 -7.58
C MET A 272 -3.25 25.03 -6.26
N ILE A 273 -2.53 24.86 -5.14
CA ILE A 273 -3.08 24.93 -3.79
C ILE A 273 -3.65 26.33 -3.51
N GLU A 274 -2.90 27.38 -3.84
CA GLU A 274 -3.32 28.78 -3.69
C GLU A 274 -4.52 29.16 -4.57
N ALA A 275 -4.72 28.45 -5.69
CA ALA A 275 -5.87 28.64 -6.56
C ALA A 275 -7.14 27.93 -6.06
N MET A 276 -7.02 27.02 -5.08
CA MET A 276 -8.17 26.32 -4.49
C MET A 276 -8.95 27.21 -3.55
N LYS A 277 -10.19 26.84 -3.28
CA LYS A 277 -11.04 27.59 -2.34
C LYS A 277 -10.61 27.31 -0.90
N PRO A 278 -10.59 28.30 -0.02
CA PRO A 278 -10.47 28.07 1.42
C PRO A 278 -11.53 27.06 1.90
N GLY A 279 -11.13 26.13 2.77
CA GLY A 279 -11.95 25.03 3.24
C GLY A 279 -11.88 23.77 2.35
N SER A 280 -11.14 23.82 1.23
CA SER A 280 -10.84 22.62 0.43
C SER A 280 -9.82 21.71 1.12
N VAL A 281 -9.82 20.42 0.71
CA VAL A 281 -8.96 19.39 1.30
C VAL A 281 -8.15 18.69 0.19
N ILE A 282 -6.87 18.43 0.46
CA ILE A 282 -6.00 17.63 -0.39
C ILE A 282 -5.52 16.42 0.40
N ILE A 283 -5.65 15.21 -0.16
CA ILE A 283 -5.08 13.99 0.40
C ILE A 283 -3.90 13.55 -0.47
N ASP A 284 -2.72 13.53 0.11
CA ASP A 284 -1.51 13.02 -0.54
C ASP A 284 -1.26 11.57 -0.10
N MET A 285 -1.62 10.61 -0.97
CA MET A 285 -1.39 9.19 -0.70
C MET A 285 0.04 8.72 -0.99
N ALA A 286 0.89 9.59 -1.52
CA ALA A 286 2.27 9.28 -1.86
C ALA A 286 3.28 9.92 -0.88
N VAL A 287 2.80 10.48 0.24
CA VAL A 287 3.64 11.27 1.17
C VAL A 287 4.84 10.49 1.69
N SER A 288 4.69 9.20 1.99
CA SER A 288 5.78 8.32 2.46
C SER A 288 6.89 8.12 1.43
N ASN A 289 6.59 8.33 0.14
CA ASN A 289 7.54 8.19 -0.96
C ASN A 289 7.88 9.54 -1.62
N GLY A 290 8.02 10.58 -0.82
CA GLY A 290 8.36 11.93 -1.26
C GLY A 290 7.17 12.84 -1.55
N GLY A 291 5.96 12.31 -1.74
CA GLY A 291 4.70 13.05 -1.89
C GLY A 291 4.45 13.63 -3.28
N ASN A 292 3.18 13.74 -3.64
CA ASN A 292 2.71 14.37 -4.88
C ASN A 292 2.38 15.85 -4.70
N VAL A 293 2.29 16.36 -3.48
CA VAL A 293 1.73 17.66 -3.13
C VAL A 293 2.79 18.54 -2.47
N ASP A 294 2.96 19.76 -2.94
CA ASP A 294 3.85 20.72 -2.28
C ASP A 294 3.34 21.03 -0.86
N GLY A 295 4.28 21.06 0.10
CA GLY A 295 3.96 21.32 1.50
C GLY A 295 3.28 20.18 2.26
N SER A 296 3.09 19.00 1.63
CA SER A 296 2.65 17.78 2.32
C SER A 296 3.74 17.29 3.27
N ILE A 297 3.36 16.97 4.51
CA ILE A 297 4.24 16.43 5.56
C ILE A 297 3.64 15.11 6.03
N SER A 298 4.51 14.10 6.18
CA SER A 298 4.08 12.76 6.61
C SER A 298 3.43 12.81 7.99
N ASP A 299 2.25 12.20 8.08
CA ASP A 299 1.41 12.04 9.26
C ASP A 299 0.96 13.37 9.91
N GLU A 300 0.92 14.45 9.09
CA GLU A 300 0.45 15.74 9.51
C GLU A 300 -0.71 16.29 8.66
N HIS A 301 -1.49 17.18 9.27
CA HIS A 301 -2.46 18.05 8.59
C HIS A 301 -1.88 19.46 8.53
N VAL A 302 -1.48 19.88 7.34
CA VAL A 302 -0.93 21.24 7.10
C VAL A 302 -2.01 22.12 6.51
N ILE A 303 -2.13 23.36 6.99
CA ILE A 303 -3.07 24.34 6.43
C ILE A 303 -2.29 25.42 5.68
N HIS A 304 -2.58 25.57 4.37
CA HIS A 304 -2.03 26.64 3.54
C HIS A 304 -3.17 27.42 2.87
N ASN A 305 -3.24 28.74 3.12
CA ASN A 305 -4.32 29.62 2.60
C ASN A 305 -5.75 29.09 2.82
N GLY A 306 -5.98 28.40 3.95
CA GLY A 306 -7.27 27.79 4.28
C GLY A 306 -7.56 26.46 3.56
N VAL A 307 -6.61 25.93 2.80
CA VAL A 307 -6.66 24.57 2.22
C VAL A 307 -5.96 23.61 3.18
N THR A 308 -6.62 22.52 3.55
CA THR A 308 -6.05 21.48 4.41
C THR A 308 -5.34 20.43 3.54
N ILE A 309 -4.05 20.24 3.75
CA ILE A 309 -3.23 19.21 3.11
C ILE A 309 -3.00 18.09 4.12
N VAL A 310 -3.40 16.87 3.76
CA VAL A 310 -3.35 15.70 4.63
C VAL A 310 -2.36 14.70 4.03
N GLY A 311 -1.26 14.45 4.73
CA GLY A 311 -0.22 13.49 4.36
C GLY A 311 -0.23 12.30 5.31
N LEU A 312 -1.06 11.28 5.07
CA LEU A 312 -1.09 10.08 5.91
C LEU A 312 -0.28 8.94 5.27
N SER A 313 0.76 8.50 5.97
CA SER A 313 1.67 7.44 5.51
C SER A 313 1.00 6.05 5.52
N ASN A 314 0.08 5.79 6.45
CA ASN A 314 -0.60 4.51 6.63
C ASN A 314 -2.13 4.63 6.49
N LEU A 315 -2.61 4.96 5.28
CA LEU A 315 -4.04 5.00 5.00
C LEU A 315 -4.75 3.64 5.16
N PRO A 316 -4.18 2.48 4.73
CA PRO A 316 -4.79 1.18 4.98
C PRO A 316 -4.99 0.88 6.47
N GLY A 317 -4.12 1.40 7.34
CA GLY A 317 -4.25 1.28 8.79
C GLY A 317 -5.50 1.95 9.39
N LYS A 318 -6.14 2.87 8.67
CA LYS A 318 -7.44 3.45 9.07
C LYS A 318 -8.60 2.45 9.00
N VAL A 319 -8.43 1.36 8.26
CA VAL A 319 -9.35 0.21 8.16
C VAL A 319 -8.59 -1.08 8.49
N ALA A 320 -7.94 -1.04 9.64
CA ALA A 320 -6.91 -1.99 10.04
C ALA A 320 -7.40 -3.45 10.03
N PHE A 321 -8.66 -3.72 10.38
CA PHE A 321 -9.21 -5.09 10.37
C PHE A 321 -9.24 -5.66 8.92
N ASP A 322 -9.86 -4.95 8.00
CA ASP A 322 -9.96 -5.39 6.60
C ASP A 322 -8.59 -5.44 5.93
N ALA A 323 -7.72 -4.46 6.24
CA ALA A 323 -6.35 -4.42 5.72
C ALA A 323 -5.50 -5.61 6.22
N SER A 324 -5.66 -6.00 7.49
CA SER A 324 -5.03 -7.20 8.06
C SER A 324 -5.58 -8.48 7.43
N LEU A 325 -6.90 -8.54 7.22
CA LEU A 325 -7.56 -9.70 6.60
C LEU A 325 -7.00 -9.98 5.20
N VAL A 326 -6.96 -8.96 4.36
CA VAL A 326 -6.50 -9.17 2.97
C VAL A 326 -4.99 -9.35 2.89
N TYR A 327 -4.19 -8.70 3.77
CA TYR A 327 -2.76 -8.93 3.84
C TYR A 327 -2.44 -10.36 4.32
N GLY A 328 -3.10 -10.83 5.38
CA GLY A 328 -2.97 -12.22 5.85
C GLY A 328 -3.36 -13.23 4.78
N ASN A 329 -4.39 -12.94 3.97
CA ASN A 329 -4.73 -13.78 2.82
C ASN A 329 -3.68 -13.73 1.71
N ASN A 330 -3.03 -12.58 1.46
CA ASN A 330 -1.93 -12.49 0.50
C ASN A 330 -0.75 -13.37 0.96
N LEU A 331 -0.37 -13.30 2.26
CA LEU A 331 0.67 -14.15 2.84
C LEU A 331 0.28 -15.64 2.76
N PHE A 332 -0.94 -15.99 3.16
CA PHE A 332 -1.44 -17.36 3.10
C PHE A 332 -1.33 -17.92 1.66
N ASN A 333 -1.81 -17.18 0.68
CA ASN A 333 -1.77 -17.62 -0.71
C ASN A 333 -0.34 -17.82 -1.24
N LEU A 334 0.62 -16.98 -0.80
CA LEU A 334 2.03 -17.16 -1.13
C LEU A 334 2.59 -18.42 -0.48
N LEU A 335 2.33 -18.64 0.81
CA LEU A 335 2.78 -19.81 1.54
C LEU A 335 2.16 -21.10 0.99
N GLU A 336 0.83 -21.10 0.72
CA GLU A 336 0.11 -22.25 0.16
C GLU A 336 0.64 -22.68 -1.21
N GLU A 337 0.98 -21.72 -2.07
CA GLU A 337 1.49 -21.98 -3.43
C GLU A 337 2.79 -22.78 -3.43
N TYR A 338 3.64 -22.56 -2.42
CA TYR A 338 4.96 -23.20 -2.33
C TYR A 338 5.04 -24.25 -1.21
N TRP A 339 3.93 -24.54 -0.52
CA TRP A 339 3.91 -25.52 0.54
C TRP A 339 4.03 -26.95 0.03
N ASP A 340 5.07 -27.66 0.47
CA ASP A 340 5.23 -29.11 0.28
C ASP A 340 4.72 -29.85 1.51
N ALA A 341 3.54 -30.44 1.41
CA ALA A 341 2.90 -31.15 2.53
C ALA A 341 3.61 -32.48 2.89
N GLU A 342 4.36 -33.09 1.96
CA GLU A 342 5.08 -34.33 2.21
C GLU A 342 6.36 -34.06 3.02
N ASN A 343 7.14 -33.06 2.61
CA ASN A 343 8.39 -32.69 3.27
C ASN A 343 8.20 -31.68 4.41
N LYS A 344 7.02 -31.05 4.53
CA LYS A 344 6.67 -30.02 5.51
C LYS A 344 7.62 -28.79 5.44
N GLU A 345 7.91 -28.36 4.24
CA GLU A 345 8.77 -27.20 3.95
C GLU A 345 8.22 -26.39 2.79
N LEU A 346 8.78 -25.20 2.57
CA LEU A 346 8.48 -24.39 1.39
C LEU A 346 9.42 -24.80 0.24
N ASN A 347 8.84 -25.14 -0.90
CA ASN A 347 9.59 -25.36 -2.14
C ASN A 347 10.12 -24.01 -2.65
N PHE A 348 11.42 -23.75 -2.46
CA PHE A 348 12.07 -22.48 -2.74
C PHE A 348 12.88 -22.55 -4.05
N ASP A 349 12.17 -22.71 -5.18
CA ASP A 349 12.78 -22.77 -6.51
C ASP A 349 12.83 -21.38 -7.18
N LEU A 350 14.02 -20.79 -7.24
CA LEU A 350 14.23 -19.48 -7.88
C LEU A 350 14.09 -19.50 -9.42
N SER A 351 13.86 -20.63 -10.05
CA SER A 351 13.50 -20.69 -11.47
C SER A 351 12.01 -20.34 -11.69
N ASP A 352 11.19 -20.36 -10.62
CA ASP A 352 9.80 -19.92 -10.67
C ASP A 352 9.70 -18.40 -10.84
N GLU A 353 8.81 -17.95 -11.74
CA GLU A 353 8.64 -16.53 -12.10
C GLU A 353 8.24 -15.66 -10.91
N ILE A 354 7.44 -16.18 -9.98
CA ILE A 354 7.01 -15.42 -8.79
C ILE A 354 8.18 -15.28 -7.82
N LEU A 355 8.84 -16.38 -7.46
CA LEU A 355 9.97 -16.35 -6.52
C LEU A 355 11.14 -15.56 -7.08
N SER A 356 11.49 -15.72 -8.35
CA SER A 356 12.55 -14.92 -8.98
C SER A 356 12.23 -13.42 -8.99
N GLY A 357 10.94 -13.06 -9.04
CA GLY A 357 10.48 -11.68 -8.97
C GLY A 357 10.52 -11.07 -7.56
N CYS A 358 10.17 -11.83 -6.52
CA CYS A 358 9.98 -11.29 -5.17
C CYS A 358 11.04 -11.67 -4.14
N VAL A 359 11.86 -12.71 -4.37
CA VAL A 359 13.00 -13.03 -3.50
C VAL A 359 14.11 -12.01 -3.71
N VAL A 360 14.51 -11.35 -2.64
CA VAL A 360 15.55 -10.31 -2.66
C VAL A 360 16.93 -10.90 -2.32
N THR A 361 16.97 -11.71 -1.26
CA THR A 361 18.21 -12.38 -0.82
C THR A 361 17.99 -13.89 -0.68
N HIS A 362 19.00 -14.68 -0.97
CA HIS A 362 19.00 -16.14 -0.81
C HIS A 362 20.44 -16.65 -0.74
N ASP A 363 20.69 -17.66 0.13
CA ASP A 363 22.01 -18.30 0.31
C ASP A 363 23.19 -17.32 0.49
N GLY A 364 22.95 -16.22 1.19
CA GLY A 364 23.97 -15.21 1.47
C GLY A 364 24.18 -14.18 0.37
N ASP A 365 23.45 -14.28 -0.74
CA ASP A 365 23.56 -13.40 -1.89
C ASP A 365 22.28 -12.56 -2.08
N ILE A 366 22.43 -11.38 -2.68
CA ILE A 366 21.30 -10.61 -3.23
C ILE A 366 21.01 -11.23 -4.59
N VAL A 367 19.81 -11.84 -4.76
CA VAL A 367 19.46 -12.60 -5.97
C VAL A 367 18.57 -11.84 -6.92
N ASN A 368 17.78 -10.86 -6.44
CA ASN A 368 16.86 -10.09 -7.27
C ASN A 368 17.61 -9.18 -8.26
N ALA A 369 17.34 -9.35 -9.55
CA ALA A 369 18.02 -8.59 -10.62
C ALA A 369 17.76 -7.07 -10.49
N MET A 370 16.50 -6.66 -10.24
CA MET A 370 16.14 -5.24 -10.14
C MET A 370 16.79 -4.54 -8.94
N VAL A 371 17.04 -5.28 -7.87
CA VAL A 371 17.73 -4.75 -6.68
C VAL A 371 19.23 -4.69 -6.93
N LYS A 372 19.83 -5.72 -7.55
CA LYS A 372 21.26 -5.73 -7.95
C LYS A 372 21.63 -4.55 -8.84
N ASP A 373 20.78 -4.18 -9.77
CA ASP A 373 21.03 -3.06 -10.69
C ASP A 373 21.08 -1.68 -9.97
N ARG A 374 20.75 -1.64 -8.67
CA ARG A 374 20.74 -0.42 -7.85
C ARG A 374 21.89 -0.32 -6.85
N ILE A 375 22.59 -1.40 -6.64
CA ILE A 375 23.77 -1.49 -5.77
C ILE A 375 25.02 -1.30 -6.60
#